data_7516bb1e60702dd97bc19dbdfec1de97
#
_entry.id   7516bb1e60702dd97bc19dbdfec1de97
#
_cell.length_a   1.000
_cell.length_b   1.000
_cell.length_c   1.000
_cell.angle_alpha   90.00
_cell.angle_beta   90.00
_cell.angle_gamma   90.00
#
_symmetry.space_group_name_H-M   'P 1'
#
loop_
_entity.id
_entity.type
_entity.pdbx_description
1 polymer ?
#
loop_
_entity_poly.entity_id
_entity_poly.type
_entity_poly.pdbx_seq_one_letter_code
_entity_poly.pdbx_strand_id
1 'polypeptide(L)'
;TEKLAQTLANPLIPLTKKYDIIEKVYGFESEPKLITSFIKEMVKLGYAAEMNEIFEAYYRYWDEKNHIIRAELISAEAATDEEANDAKALLQSKYPEYEISLTQKVDETLLGGYVIKTLNTEYDRSYEGKLRELERKLTRR
;
A
#
# COMPACT_ATOMS: atom_id res chain seq x y z
N THR A 1 12.02 1.69 -4.86
CA THR A 1 12.18 0.43 -4.09
C THR A 1 12.48 -0.76 -5.00
N GLU A 2 11.74 -0.95 -6.09
CA GLU A 2 11.91 -2.09 -7.01
C GLU A 2 13.33 -2.18 -7.63
N LYS A 3 13.89 -1.05 -8.07
CA LYS A 3 15.27 -0.97 -8.59
C LYS A 3 16.32 -1.37 -7.56
N LEU A 4 16.09 -1.07 -6.28
CA LEU A 4 16.99 -1.43 -5.20
C LEU A 4 16.97 -2.94 -4.96
N ALA A 5 15.79 -3.56 -4.91
CA ALA A 5 15.64 -5.01 -4.77
C ALA A 5 16.33 -5.76 -5.92
N GLN A 6 16.11 -5.32 -7.16
CA GLN A 6 16.81 -5.88 -8.34
C GLN A 6 18.33 -5.76 -8.25
N THR A 7 18.84 -4.62 -7.77
CA THR A 7 20.29 -4.41 -7.58
C THR A 7 20.85 -5.34 -6.51
N LEU A 8 20.15 -5.50 -5.38
CA LEU A 8 20.55 -6.38 -4.29
C LEU A 8 20.44 -7.88 -4.66
N ALA A 9 19.48 -8.23 -5.52
CA ALA A 9 19.31 -9.59 -6.03
C ALA A 9 20.37 -9.98 -7.09
N ASN A 10 21.04 -9.02 -7.72
CA ASN A 10 21.99 -9.29 -8.78
C ASN A 10 23.21 -10.08 -8.27
N PRO A 11 23.47 -11.31 -8.77
CA PRO A 11 24.58 -12.14 -8.31
C PRO A 11 25.97 -11.60 -8.72
N LEU A 12 26.03 -10.71 -9.71
CA LEU A 12 27.29 -10.11 -10.19
C LEU A 12 27.83 -9.03 -9.25
N ILE A 13 27.02 -8.53 -8.32
CA ILE A 13 27.43 -7.49 -7.36
C ILE A 13 27.96 -8.17 -6.09
N PRO A 14 29.22 -7.88 -5.69
CA PRO A 14 29.80 -8.40 -4.46
C PRO A 14 29.01 -7.99 -3.22
N LEU A 15 28.95 -8.88 -2.21
CA LEU A 15 28.21 -8.63 -0.95
C LEU A 15 28.64 -7.34 -0.25
N THR A 16 29.93 -7.01 -0.29
CA THR A 16 30.45 -5.77 0.30
C THR A 16 29.82 -4.54 -0.30
N LYS A 17 29.70 -4.47 -1.63
CA LYS A 17 29.04 -3.35 -2.32
C LYS A 17 27.53 -3.30 -2.03
N LYS A 18 26.88 -4.46 -1.91
CA LYS A 18 25.47 -4.53 -1.49
C LYS A 18 25.28 -3.95 -0.09
N TYR A 19 26.16 -4.26 0.84
CA TYR A 19 26.14 -3.73 2.21
C TYR A 19 26.34 -2.22 2.26
N ASP A 20 27.27 -1.68 1.46
CA ASP A 20 27.48 -0.23 1.34
C ASP A 20 26.23 0.50 0.83
N ILE A 21 25.53 -0.11 -0.13
CA ILE A 21 24.26 0.43 -0.65
C ILE A 21 23.18 0.44 0.44
N ILE A 22 23.05 -0.66 1.19
CA ILE A 22 22.08 -0.79 2.28
C ILE A 22 22.33 0.26 3.35
N GLU A 23 23.57 0.49 3.75
CA GLU A 23 23.91 1.51 4.73
C GLU A 23 23.63 2.93 4.25
N LYS A 24 23.88 3.21 2.96
CA LYS A 24 23.57 4.53 2.39
C LYS A 24 22.07 4.80 2.28
N VAL A 25 21.25 3.79 2.04
CA VAL A 25 19.81 3.95 1.85
C VAL A 25 19.07 3.96 3.19
N TYR A 26 19.42 3.07 4.11
CA TYR A 26 18.69 2.86 5.36
C TYR A 26 19.41 3.36 6.61
N GLY A 27 20.65 3.83 6.49
CA GLY A 27 21.45 4.30 7.62
C GLY A 27 20.95 5.59 8.28
N PHE A 28 19.94 6.24 7.69
CA PHE A 28 19.33 7.49 8.19
C PHE A 28 17.99 7.28 8.92
N GLU A 29 17.51 6.03 9.01
CA GLU A 29 16.27 5.70 9.71
C GLU A 29 16.43 5.84 11.24
N SER A 30 15.30 5.89 11.95
CA SER A 30 15.29 6.02 13.44
C SER A 30 15.91 4.82 14.17
N GLU A 31 15.84 3.61 13.56
CA GLU A 31 16.44 2.36 14.05
C GLU A 31 17.38 1.75 12.99
N PRO A 32 18.42 2.48 12.55
CA PRO A 32 19.21 2.10 11.36
C PRO A 32 19.93 0.76 11.55
N LYS A 33 20.43 0.46 12.74
CA LYS A 33 21.20 -0.77 13.02
C LYS A 33 20.36 -2.03 12.90
N LEU A 34 19.12 -2.01 13.36
CA LEU A 34 18.23 -3.16 13.30
C LEU A 34 17.81 -3.44 11.86
N ILE A 35 17.35 -2.41 11.16
CA ILE A 35 16.88 -2.50 9.77
C ILE A 35 18.01 -2.90 8.84
N THR A 36 19.15 -2.24 8.92
CA THR A 36 20.31 -2.56 8.07
C THR A 36 20.85 -3.97 8.33
N SER A 37 20.89 -4.42 9.59
CA SER A 37 21.32 -5.78 9.94
C SER A 37 20.36 -6.83 9.39
N PHE A 38 19.05 -6.60 9.49
CA PHE A 38 18.03 -7.47 8.95
C PHE A 38 18.17 -7.59 7.43
N ILE A 39 18.25 -6.46 6.72
CA ILE A 39 18.38 -6.45 5.26
C ILE A 39 19.68 -7.12 4.80
N LYS A 40 20.80 -6.89 5.50
CA LYS A 40 22.07 -7.54 5.20
C LYS A 40 21.99 -9.06 5.34
N GLU A 41 21.35 -9.55 6.39
CA GLU A 41 21.18 -11.00 6.58
C GLU A 41 20.27 -11.61 5.52
N MET A 42 19.16 -10.93 5.14
CA MET A 42 18.30 -11.37 4.05
C MET A 42 19.04 -11.44 2.70
N VAL A 43 19.86 -10.43 2.39
CA VAL A 43 20.69 -10.43 1.16
C VAL A 43 21.74 -11.55 1.18
N LYS A 44 22.35 -11.82 2.33
CA LYS A 44 23.33 -12.89 2.51
C LYS A 44 22.70 -14.29 2.34
N LEU A 45 21.47 -14.46 2.83
CA LEU A 45 20.69 -15.69 2.69
C LEU A 45 20.10 -15.89 1.28
N GLY A 46 20.20 -14.89 0.40
CA GLY A 46 19.71 -14.96 -0.98
C GLY A 46 18.29 -14.49 -1.20
N TYR A 47 17.60 -13.98 -0.17
CA TYR A 47 16.22 -13.51 -0.23
C TYR A 47 16.05 -12.05 -0.69
N ALA A 48 17.04 -11.52 -1.41
CA ALA A 48 17.01 -10.14 -1.89
C ALA A 48 15.88 -9.87 -2.90
N ALA A 49 15.52 -10.86 -3.70
CA ALA A 49 14.43 -10.76 -4.68
C ALA A 49 13.05 -10.71 -4.01
N GLU A 50 12.87 -11.48 -2.95
CA GLU A 50 11.63 -11.61 -2.19
C GLU A 50 11.44 -10.52 -1.11
N MET A 51 12.40 -9.60 -1.00
CA MET A 51 12.41 -8.59 0.08
C MET A 51 11.15 -7.71 0.08
N ASN A 52 10.61 -7.37 -1.09
CA ASN A 52 9.36 -6.59 -1.18
C ASN A 52 8.18 -7.38 -0.59
N GLU A 53 8.06 -8.66 -0.92
CA GLU A 53 6.98 -9.53 -0.41
C GLU A 53 7.11 -9.72 1.12
N ILE A 54 8.33 -9.83 1.61
CA ILE A 54 8.60 -9.94 3.05
C ILE A 54 8.18 -8.66 3.79
N PHE A 55 8.52 -7.49 3.25
CA PHE A 55 8.10 -6.22 3.84
C PHE A 55 6.58 -6.03 3.77
N GLU A 56 5.94 -6.38 2.66
CA GLU A 56 4.47 -6.33 2.56
C GLU A 56 3.79 -7.27 3.56
N ALA A 57 4.33 -8.48 3.75
CA ALA A 57 3.83 -9.41 4.75
C ALA A 57 4.01 -8.86 6.17
N TYR A 58 5.16 -8.23 6.45
CA TYR A 58 5.42 -7.59 7.72
C TYR A 58 4.46 -6.42 7.98
N TYR A 59 4.24 -5.54 7.00
CA TYR A 59 3.29 -4.42 7.14
C TYR A 59 1.86 -4.91 7.35
N ARG A 60 1.42 -5.97 6.66
CA ARG A 60 0.11 -6.59 6.90
C ARG A 60 -0.04 -7.09 8.32
N TYR A 61 0.95 -7.81 8.83
CA TYR A 61 0.96 -8.30 10.21
C TYR A 61 0.96 -7.15 11.23
N TRP A 62 1.78 -6.12 10.97
CA TRP A 62 1.85 -4.93 11.82
C TRP A 62 0.52 -4.18 11.86
N ASP A 63 -0.09 -3.95 10.72
CA ASP A 63 -1.38 -3.26 10.59
C ASP A 63 -2.49 -4.03 11.32
N GLU A 64 -2.55 -5.35 11.15
CA GLU A 64 -3.51 -6.21 11.85
C GLU A 64 -3.32 -6.14 13.38
N LYS A 65 -2.08 -6.22 13.85
CA LYS A 65 -1.76 -6.20 15.27
C LYS A 65 -2.03 -4.85 15.93
N ASN A 66 -1.87 -3.76 15.19
CA ASN A 66 -2.09 -2.41 15.69
C ASN A 66 -3.50 -1.86 15.35
N HIS A 67 -4.37 -2.69 14.81
CA HIS A 67 -5.72 -2.30 14.38
C HIS A 67 -5.70 -1.11 13.39
N ILE A 68 -4.87 -1.19 12.35
CA ILE A 68 -4.75 -0.17 11.30
C ILE A 68 -5.37 -0.71 10.01
N ILE A 69 -6.26 0.07 9.40
CA ILE A 69 -6.74 -0.16 8.03
C ILE A 69 -6.08 0.85 7.11
N ARG A 70 -5.23 0.37 6.21
CA ARG A 70 -4.71 1.18 5.10
C ARG A 70 -5.68 1.11 3.94
N ALA A 71 -6.08 2.28 3.46
CA ALA A 71 -6.96 2.41 2.32
C ALA A 71 -6.40 3.43 1.31
N GLU A 72 -6.60 3.15 0.03
CA GLU A 72 -6.36 4.09 -1.06
C GLU A 72 -7.69 4.67 -1.51
N LEU A 73 -7.78 6.00 -1.51
CA LEU A 73 -8.87 6.75 -2.12
C LEU A 73 -8.45 7.13 -3.53
N ILE A 74 -9.08 6.52 -4.52
CA ILE A 74 -8.77 6.70 -5.94
C ILE A 74 -9.88 7.56 -6.55
N SER A 75 -9.54 8.68 -7.15
CA SER A 75 -10.46 9.65 -7.78
C SER A 75 -9.90 10.16 -9.10
N ALA A 76 -10.76 10.68 -9.97
CA ALA A 76 -10.38 11.21 -11.29
C ALA A 76 -9.44 12.42 -11.18
N GLU A 77 -9.65 13.24 -10.16
CA GLU A 77 -8.83 14.41 -9.82
C GLU A 77 -8.39 14.29 -8.34
N ALA A 78 -7.63 15.26 -7.85
CA ALA A 78 -7.28 15.29 -6.43
C ALA A 78 -8.57 15.33 -5.59
N ALA A 79 -8.73 14.31 -4.72
CA ALA A 79 -9.93 14.18 -3.90
C ALA A 79 -10.12 15.41 -3.01
N THR A 80 -11.34 15.88 -2.92
CA THR A 80 -11.71 16.97 -2.02
C THR A 80 -11.67 16.51 -0.57
N ASP A 81 -11.55 17.46 0.36
CA ASP A 81 -11.60 17.17 1.79
C ASP A 81 -12.94 16.49 2.18
N GLU A 82 -14.03 16.82 1.49
CA GLU A 82 -15.35 16.21 1.69
C GLU A 82 -15.34 14.73 1.31
N GLU A 83 -14.81 14.38 0.13
CA GLU A 83 -14.67 12.99 -0.33
C GLU A 83 -13.74 12.17 0.57
N ALA A 84 -12.66 12.77 1.02
CA ALA A 84 -11.73 12.11 1.95
C ALA A 84 -12.39 11.85 3.33
N ASN A 85 -13.19 12.79 3.83
CA ASN A 85 -13.92 12.65 5.08
C ASN A 85 -15.05 11.61 4.96
N ASP A 86 -15.80 11.60 3.86
CA ASP A 86 -16.82 10.60 3.58
C ASP A 86 -16.22 9.19 3.49
N ALA A 87 -15.08 9.05 2.80
CA ALA A 87 -14.37 7.79 2.71
C ALA A 87 -13.92 7.28 4.10
N LYS A 88 -13.35 8.16 4.93
CA LYS A 88 -12.96 7.83 6.30
C LYS A 88 -14.19 7.45 7.15
N ALA A 89 -15.27 8.20 7.08
CA ALA A 89 -16.49 7.93 7.82
C ALA A 89 -17.11 6.57 7.43
N LEU A 90 -17.10 6.24 6.14
CA LEU A 90 -17.55 4.95 5.64
C LEU A 90 -16.71 3.82 6.23
N LEU A 91 -15.39 3.92 6.16
CA LEU A 91 -14.49 2.90 6.70
C LEU A 91 -14.59 2.80 8.22
N GLN A 92 -14.67 3.93 8.94
CA GLN A 92 -14.82 3.93 10.38
C GLN A 92 -16.13 3.30 10.85
N SER A 93 -17.22 3.46 10.09
CA SER A 93 -18.50 2.78 10.38
C SER A 93 -18.44 1.27 10.22
N LYS A 94 -17.57 0.78 9.35
CA LYS A 94 -17.38 -0.66 9.11
C LYS A 94 -16.33 -1.29 10.01
N TYR A 95 -15.34 -0.51 10.41
CA TYR A 95 -14.21 -0.93 11.23
C TYR A 95 -14.05 0.03 12.42
N PRO A 96 -14.98 0.04 13.38
CA PRO A 96 -15.02 1.03 14.45
C PRO A 96 -13.80 0.98 15.40
N GLU A 97 -13.15 -0.19 15.51
CA GLU A 97 -12.01 -0.40 16.40
C GLU A 97 -10.66 -0.17 15.70
N TYR A 98 -10.68 0.19 14.40
CA TYR A 98 -9.48 0.36 13.59
C TYR A 98 -9.18 1.83 13.33
N GLU A 99 -7.89 2.18 13.38
CA GLU A 99 -7.40 3.45 12.87
C GLU A 99 -7.36 3.43 11.34
N ILE A 100 -7.94 4.43 10.68
CA ILE A 100 -8.00 4.52 9.23
C ILE A 100 -6.85 5.38 8.70
N SER A 101 -5.90 4.75 8.02
CA SER A 101 -4.83 5.41 7.27
C SER A 101 -5.26 5.52 5.80
N LEU A 102 -5.64 6.71 5.36
CA LEU A 102 -6.12 6.97 4.01
C LEU A 102 -5.04 7.66 3.18
N THR A 103 -4.67 7.06 2.06
CA THR A 103 -3.80 7.63 1.02
C THR A 103 -4.63 8.01 -0.20
N GLN A 104 -4.32 9.14 -0.84
CA GLN A 104 -5.01 9.58 -2.05
C GLN A 104 -4.17 9.20 -3.28
N LYS A 105 -4.88 8.74 -4.33
CA LYS A 105 -4.31 8.43 -5.64
C LYS A 105 -5.21 8.98 -6.73
N VAL A 106 -4.62 9.59 -7.74
CA VAL A 106 -5.36 10.08 -8.90
C VAL A 106 -5.31 9.03 -10.01
N ASP A 107 -6.48 8.75 -10.60
CA ASP A 107 -6.63 7.90 -11.77
C ASP A 107 -7.58 8.59 -12.75
N GLU A 108 -7.02 9.24 -13.76
CA GLU A 108 -7.74 10.02 -14.78
C GLU A 108 -8.65 9.15 -15.65
N THR A 109 -8.60 7.82 -15.55
CA THR A 109 -9.49 6.91 -16.28
C THR A 109 -10.90 6.85 -15.66
N LEU A 110 -11.04 7.29 -14.40
CA LEU A 110 -12.35 7.38 -13.75
C LEU A 110 -13.15 8.56 -14.33
N LEU A 111 -14.43 8.30 -14.65
CA LEU A 111 -15.36 9.33 -15.17
C LEU A 111 -15.85 10.30 -14.07
N GLY A 112 -15.48 10.08 -12.79
CA GLY A 112 -15.86 10.89 -11.65
C GLY A 112 -16.33 10.06 -10.46
N GLY A 113 -16.46 10.71 -9.29
CA GLY A 113 -16.59 10.02 -8.02
C GLY A 113 -15.28 9.42 -7.54
N TYR A 114 -15.35 8.44 -6.65
CA TYR A 114 -14.16 7.83 -6.09
C TYR A 114 -14.34 6.33 -5.82
N VAL A 115 -13.23 5.64 -5.72
CA VAL A 115 -13.12 4.23 -5.30
C VAL A 115 -12.24 4.15 -4.08
N ILE A 116 -12.68 3.41 -3.05
CA ILE A 116 -11.85 3.14 -1.88
C ILE A 116 -11.36 1.71 -1.98
N LYS A 117 -10.06 1.53 -2.04
CA LYS A 117 -9.39 0.24 -2.02
C LYS A 117 -8.76 -0.02 -0.67
N THR A 118 -9.13 -1.13 -0.03
CA THR A 118 -8.42 -1.72 1.11
C THR A 118 -7.72 -2.99 0.65
N LEU A 119 -6.94 -3.62 1.52
CA LEU A 119 -6.24 -4.87 1.19
C LEU A 119 -7.18 -5.96 0.65
N ASN A 120 -8.39 -6.07 1.23
CA ASN A 120 -9.31 -7.19 0.97
C ASN A 120 -10.65 -6.75 0.34
N THR A 121 -10.91 -5.45 0.22
CA THR A 121 -12.23 -4.96 -0.19
C THR A 121 -12.09 -3.68 -1.00
N GLU A 122 -12.97 -3.56 -2.00
CA GLU A 122 -13.10 -2.36 -2.81
C GLU A 122 -14.52 -1.81 -2.65
N TYR A 123 -14.63 -0.51 -2.37
CA TYR A 123 -15.89 0.22 -2.28
C TYR A 123 -15.98 1.20 -3.43
N ASP A 124 -16.72 0.83 -4.47
CA ASP A 124 -16.91 1.63 -5.67
C ASP A 124 -18.01 2.67 -5.46
N ARG A 125 -17.65 3.94 -5.40
CA ARG A 125 -18.50 5.12 -5.35
C ARG A 125 -18.36 5.98 -6.63
N SER A 126 -17.78 5.41 -7.69
CA SER A 126 -17.67 6.07 -8.98
C SER A 126 -19.04 6.23 -9.66
N TYR A 127 -19.11 7.14 -10.61
CA TYR A 127 -20.33 7.30 -11.42
C TYR A 127 -20.64 6.05 -12.24
N GLU A 128 -19.62 5.38 -12.75
CA GLU A 128 -19.76 4.10 -13.45
C GLU A 128 -20.32 2.99 -12.54
N GLY A 129 -19.82 2.89 -11.33
CA GLY A 129 -20.32 1.94 -10.34
C GLY A 129 -21.81 2.17 -10.02
N LYS A 130 -22.19 3.44 -9.84
CA LYS A 130 -23.61 3.81 -9.63
C LYS A 130 -24.49 3.46 -10.83
N LEU A 131 -24.03 3.70 -12.06
CA LEU A 131 -24.76 3.33 -13.29
C LEU A 131 -24.93 1.81 -13.39
N ARG A 132 -23.87 1.03 -13.18
CA ARG A 132 -23.94 -0.44 -13.16
C ARG A 132 -24.92 -0.97 -12.11
N GLU A 133 -24.95 -0.35 -10.93
CA GLU A 133 -25.90 -0.73 -9.88
C GLU A 133 -27.36 -0.45 -10.29
N LEU A 134 -27.61 0.70 -10.91
CA LEU A 134 -28.94 1.07 -11.43
C LEU A 134 -29.40 0.13 -12.53
N GLU A 135 -28.56 -0.18 -13.51
CA GLU A 135 -28.83 -1.17 -14.57
C GLU A 135 -29.20 -2.53 -13.98
N ARG A 136 -28.43 -3.01 -12.99
CA ARG A 136 -28.71 -4.26 -12.30
C ARG A 136 -30.04 -4.27 -11.56
N LYS A 137 -30.44 -3.12 -10.98
CA LYS A 137 -31.74 -2.99 -10.29
C LYS A 137 -32.89 -2.96 -11.29
N LEU A 138 -32.70 -2.39 -12.48
CA LEU A 138 -33.73 -2.32 -13.54
C LEU A 138 -33.90 -3.66 -14.28
N THR A 139 -32.82 -4.43 -14.44
CA THR A 139 -32.85 -5.73 -15.13
C THR A 139 -33.28 -6.91 -14.22
N ARG A 140 -33.33 -6.72 -12.92
CA ARG A 140 -33.88 -7.70 -11.96
C ARG A 140 -35.39 -7.48 -11.75
N ARG A 141 -36.16 -7.66 -12.85
CA ARG A 141 -37.64 -7.88 -12.80
C ARG A 141 -37.98 -9.28 -13.21
#